data_a827266360cb5089ea4fc0b4e2dea778
#
_entry.id   a827266360cb5089ea4fc0b4e2dea778
#
_cell.length_a   1.000
_cell.length_b   1.000
_cell.length_c   1.000
_cell.angle_alpha   90.00
_cell.angle_beta   90.00
_cell.angle_gamma   90.00
#
_symmetry.space_group_name_H-M   'P 1'
#
loop_
_entity.id
_entity.type
_entity.pdbx_description
1 polymer ?
#
loop_
_entity_poly.entity_id
_entity_poly.type
_entity_poly.pdbx_seq_one_letter_code
_entity_poly.pdbx_strand_id
1 'polypeptide(L)'
;RRRITRTLEFIPSRRGFYELDSFDVLAKDFLYTTTCSERRENKTCLYVYPYKRDVSRFDILYRRMQGEQLARRTLEEDPFAFRGMREYRPTDSMRRINWKSTVKSGKLLVNMYESSYDQEICILLDGRCRNEGHKREMQEMAISLASSVAADLLQKGIPVSLCSNMTDVLTGKQIDCPAGNTRQHLNLVDRQLALAD
;
A
#
# COMPACT_ATOMS: atom_id res chain seq x y z
N ARG A 1 -11.65 -32.00 -37.23
CA ARG A 1 -12.31 -30.85 -36.55
C ARG A 1 -11.40 -29.64 -36.68
N ARG A 2 -11.90 -28.59 -37.35
CA ARG A 2 -11.17 -27.33 -37.47
C ARG A 2 -11.35 -26.51 -36.19
N ARG A 3 -10.27 -26.24 -35.46
CA ARG A 3 -10.30 -25.42 -34.25
C ARG A 3 -10.02 -23.95 -34.65
N ILE A 4 -10.92 -23.07 -34.28
CA ILE A 4 -10.75 -21.62 -34.49
C ILE A 4 -10.51 -21.01 -33.10
N THR A 5 -9.39 -20.31 -32.95
CA THR A 5 -9.06 -19.58 -31.72
C THR A 5 -9.07 -18.09 -32.06
N ARG A 6 -9.74 -17.27 -31.25
CA ARG A 6 -9.72 -15.81 -31.34
C ARG A 6 -9.33 -15.24 -29.99
N THR A 7 -8.46 -14.27 -29.99
CA THR A 7 -8.08 -13.50 -28.82
C THR A 7 -8.78 -12.14 -28.90
N LEU A 8 -9.45 -11.77 -27.84
CA LEU A 8 -10.10 -10.47 -27.69
C LEU A 8 -9.35 -9.72 -26.60
N GLU A 9 -8.95 -8.50 -26.91
CA GLU A 9 -8.37 -7.57 -25.94
C GLU A 9 -9.43 -6.56 -25.56
N PHE A 10 -9.57 -6.31 -24.27
CA PHE A 10 -10.40 -5.22 -23.81
C PHE A 10 -9.65 -4.39 -22.76
N ILE A 11 -9.85 -3.08 -22.79
CA ILE A 11 -9.26 -2.14 -21.86
C ILE A 11 -10.37 -1.62 -20.95
N PRO A 12 -10.38 -1.99 -19.65
CA PRO A 12 -11.39 -1.51 -18.74
C PRO A 12 -11.22 0.00 -18.52
N SER A 13 -12.30 0.73 -18.54
CA SER A 13 -12.30 2.18 -18.32
C SER A 13 -12.36 2.58 -16.85
N ARG A 14 -12.74 1.65 -15.98
CA ARG A 14 -12.91 1.88 -14.54
C ARG A 14 -12.31 0.73 -13.74
N ARG A 15 -11.78 1.03 -12.54
CA ARG A 15 -11.41 0.01 -11.56
C ARG A 15 -12.66 -0.72 -11.06
N GLY A 16 -12.46 -1.89 -10.51
CA GLY A 16 -13.56 -2.64 -9.90
C GLY A 16 -13.41 -4.14 -10.01
N PHE A 17 -14.45 -4.82 -9.57
CA PHE A 17 -14.62 -6.25 -9.72
C PHE A 17 -15.65 -6.53 -10.82
N TYR A 18 -15.27 -7.36 -11.77
CA TYR A 18 -16.10 -7.74 -12.89
C TYR A 18 -16.23 -9.25 -12.96
N GLU A 19 -17.46 -9.73 -13.06
CA GLU A 19 -17.76 -11.14 -13.30
C GLU A 19 -18.20 -11.34 -14.75
N LEU A 20 -17.58 -12.30 -15.41
CA LEU A 20 -17.97 -12.78 -16.72
C LEU A 20 -18.63 -14.13 -16.55
N ASP A 21 -19.95 -14.14 -16.50
CA ASP A 21 -20.75 -15.35 -16.24
C ASP A 21 -20.95 -16.21 -17.48
N SER A 22 -21.16 -15.56 -18.62
CA SER A 22 -21.45 -16.28 -19.85
C SER A 22 -21.10 -15.43 -21.08
N PHE A 23 -20.90 -16.11 -22.20
CA PHE A 23 -20.77 -15.48 -23.50
C PHE A 23 -21.61 -16.25 -24.53
N ASP A 24 -22.16 -15.53 -25.49
CA ASP A 24 -22.93 -16.11 -26.56
C ASP A 24 -22.07 -16.23 -27.82
N VAL A 25 -21.97 -17.44 -28.36
CA VAL A 25 -21.30 -17.72 -29.63
C VAL A 25 -22.36 -17.66 -30.73
N LEU A 26 -22.26 -16.68 -31.60
CA LEU A 26 -23.13 -16.53 -32.74
C LEU A 26 -22.42 -17.05 -34.01
N ALA A 27 -22.91 -18.10 -34.61
CA ALA A 27 -22.44 -18.61 -35.86
C ALA A 27 -23.50 -18.36 -36.95
N LYS A 28 -23.07 -17.76 -38.08
CA LYS A 28 -23.92 -17.56 -39.25
C LYS A 28 -23.48 -18.48 -40.35
N ASP A 29 -24.46 -18.98 -41.10
CA ASP A 29 -24.27 -19.69 -42.33
C ASP A 29 -23.61 -18.82 -43.40
N PHE A 30 -22.96 -19.44 -44.38
CA PHE A 30 -22.29 -18.74 -45.49
C PHE A 30 -23.23 -17.79 -46.26
N LEU A 31 -24.50 -18.13 -46.37
CA LEU A 31 -25.53 -17.30 -47.03
C LEU A 31 -26.25 -16.34 -46.07
N TYR A 32 -25.82 -16.28 -44.78
CA TYR A 32 -26.46 -15.46 -43.74
C TYR A 32 -27.96 -15.72 -43.54
N THR A 33 -28.44 -16.88 -43.99
CA THR A 33 -29.87 -17.25 -43.89
C THR A 33 -30.21 -17.82 -42.52
N THR A 34 -29.26 -18.51 -41.86
CA THR A 34 -29.47 -19.14 -40.56
C THR A 34 -28.45 -18.62 -39.55
N THR A 35 -28.93 -18.27 -38.36
CA THR A 35 -28.08 -17.90 -37.22
C THR A 35 -28.25 -18.98 -36.14
N CYS A 36 -27.18 -19.61 -35.78
CA CYS A 36 -27.10 -20.50 -34.61
C CYS A 36 -26.47 -19.74 -33.46
N SER A 37 -27.11 -19.73 -32.29
CA SER A 37 -26.55 -19.16 -31.07
C SER A 37 -26.36 -20.27 -30.04
N GLU A 38 -25.20 -20.31 -29.41
CA GLU A 38 -24.88 -21.21 -28.33
C GLU A 38 -24.37 -20.39 -27.15
N ARG A 39 -25.08 -20.46 -26.03
CA ARG A 39 -24.63 -19.82 -24.78
C ARG A 39 -23.66 -20.73 -24.07
N ARG A 40 -22.50 -20.20 -23.70
CA ARG A 40 -21.47 -20.86 -22.93
C ARG A 40 -21.31 -20.17 -21.60
N GLU A 41 -21.49 -20.93 -20.53
CA GLU A 41 -21.16 -20.45 -19.18
C GLU A 41 -19.65 -20.44 -18.99
N ASN A 42 -19.13 -19.31 -18.50
CA ASN A 42 -17.72 -19.16 -18.16
C ASN A 42 -17.60 -18.21 -16.97
N LYS A 43 -17.50 -18.77 -15.78
CA LYS A 43 -17.34 -17.97 -14.55
C LYS A 43 -15.88 -17.53 -14.43
N THR A 44 -15.60 -16.34 -14.87
CA THR A 44 -14.28 -15.71 -14.76
C THR A 44 -14.40 -14.39 -14.03
N CYS A 45 -13.63 -14.24 -12.94
CA CYS A 45 -13.58 -12.99 -12.17
C CYS A 45 -12.37 -12.20 -12.57
N LEU A 46 -12.55 -10.89 -12.74
CA LEU A 46 -11.50 -9.95 -13.10
C LEU A 46 -11.48 -8.79 -12.10
N TYR A 47 -10.31 -8.56 -11.51
CA TYR A 47 -10.04 -7.37 -10.71
C TYR A 47 -9.31 -6.35 -11.55
N VAL A 48 -9.88 -5.16 -11.67
CA VAL A 48 -9.27 -4.02 -12.34
C VAL A 48 -8.72 -3.09 -11.28
N TYR A 49 -7.40 -3.05 -11.17
CA TYR A 49 -6.70 -2.25 -10.17
C TYR A 49 -6.72 -0.76 -10.48
N PRO A 50 -6.54 0.10 -9.46
CA PRO A 50 -6.44 1.53 -9.65
C PRO A 50 -5.28 1.90 -10.58
N TYR A 51 -5.47 2.95 -11.36
CA TYR A 51 -4.41 3.49 -12.21
C TYR A 51 -3.27 4.06 -11.37
N LYS A 52 -2.02 3.69 -11.69
CA LYS A 52 -0.83 4.21 -11.00
C LYS A 52 -0.45 5.58 -11.57
N ARG A 53 -0.28 6.56 -10.69
CA ARG A 53 0.12 7.93 -11.00
C ARG A 53 1.55 8.18 -10.58
N ASP A 54 2.18 9.18 -11.19
CA ASP A 54 3.49 9.64 -10.72
C ASP A 54 3.36 10.32 -9.36
N VAL A 55 4.11 9.80 -8.39
CA VAL A 55 4.14 10.27 -7.00
C VAL A 55 5.49 10.88 -6.60
N SER A 56 6.33 11.26 -7.56
CA SER A 56 7.67 11.82 -7.32
C SER A 56 7.66 13.03 -6.36
N ARG A 57 6.58 13.79 -6.33
CA ARG A 57 6.38 14.90 -5.38
C ARG A 57 6.28 14.46 -3.92
N PHE A 58 5.88 13.20 -3.65
CA PHE A 58 5.81 12.67 -2.29
C PHE A 58 7.18 12.34 -1.71
N ASP A 59 8.21 12.17 -2.54
CA ASP A 59 9.59 11.97 -2.08
C ASP A 59 10.08 13.12 -1.19
N ILE A 60 9.70 14.33 -1.50
CA ILE A 60 10.07 15.53 -0.71
C ILE A 60 9.43 15.44 0.68
N LEU A 61 8.13 15.11 0.74
CA LEU A 61 7.41 14.95 2.01
C LEU A 61 7.99 13.79 2.82
N TYR A 62 8.25 12.66 2.17
CA TYR A 62 8.84 11.49 2.81
C TYR A 62 10.24 11.80 3.40
N ARG A 63 11.12 12.45 2.65
CA ARG A 63 12.44 12.89 3.15
C ARG A 63 12.34 13.84 4.33
N ARG A 64 11.36 14.75 4.30
CA ARG A 64 11.09 15.66 5.41
C ARG A 64 10.63 14.91 6.65
N MET A 65 9.69 13.96 6.50
CA MET A 65 9.25 13.09 7.60
C MET A 65 10.40 12.25 8.18
N GLN A 66 11.28 11.71 7.33
CA GLN A 66 12.47 10.99 7.79
C GLN A 66 13.42 11.92 8.57
N GLY A 67 13.63 13.15 8.12
CA GLY A 67 14.44 14.13 8.81
C GLY A 67 13.89 14.48 10.20
N GLU A 68 12.59 14.67 10.31
CA GLU A 68 11.91 14.95 11.59
C GLU A 68 11.94 13.72 12.52
N GLN A 69 11.83 12.51 11.98
CA GLN A 69 11.94 11.27 12.76
C GLN A 69 13.37 11.01 13.23
N LEU A 70 14.38 11.29 12.40
CA LEU A 70 15.79 11.23 12.82
C LEU A 70 16.06 12.18 13.97
N ALA A 71 15.49 13.38 13.96
CA ALA A 71 15.56 14.31 15.06
C ALA A 71 14.87 13.79 16.33
N ARG A 72 13.73 13.10 16.21
CA ARG A 72 13.02 12.44 17.33
C ARG A 72 13.72 11.18 17.81
N ARG A 73 14.36 10.40 16.92
CA ARG A 73 15.13 9.18 17.25
C ARG A 73 16.25 9.44 18.25
N THR A 74 16.80 10.66 18.28
CA THR A 74 17.79 11.07 19.27
C THR A 74 17.20 11.16 20.68
N LEU A 75 15.86 11.19 20.82
CA LEU A 75 15.14 11.35 22.09
C LEU A 75 14.61 10.03 22.68
N GLU A 76 14.38 8.99 21.86
CA GLU A 76 13.81 7.70 22.29
C GLU A 76 14.71 6.54 21.88
N GLU A 77 15.65 6.20 22.76
CA GLU A 77 16.51 5.01 22.62
C GLU A 77 15.83 3.80 23.27
N ASP A 78 15.91 2.63 22.62
CA ASP A 78 15.43 1.37 23.20
C ASP A 78 16.37 0.93 24.34
N PRO A 79 15.91 0.92 25.61
CA PRO A 79 16.75 0.53 26.75
C PRO A 79 17.28 -0.90 26.66
N PHE A 80 16.67 -1.75 25.82
CA PHE A 80 17.04 -3.16 25.68
C PHE A 80 18.02 -3.41 24.53
N ALA A 81 18.14 -2.49 23.58
CA ALA A 81 19.04 -2.61 22.45
C ALA A 81 20.40 -1.93 22.70
N PHE A 82 21.22 -2.54 23.57
CA PHE A 82 22.55 -2.03 23.88
C PHE A 82 23.47 -2.12 22.66
N ARG A 83 23.97 -0.98 22.19
CA ARG A 83 24.88 -0.87 21.04
C ARG A 83 26.36 -0.85 21.47
N GLY A 84 26.67 -0.21 22.62
CA GLY A 84 28.03 -0.04 23.07
C GLY A 84 28.17 1.08 24.08
N MET A 85 29.42 1.47 24.38
CA MET A 85 29.74 2.54 25.32
C MET A 85 30.65 3.56 24.61
N ARG A 86 30.48 4.85 24.94
CA ARG A 86 31.38 5.93 24.54
C ARG A 86 31.73 6.85 25.72
N GLU A 87 32.74 7.67 25.55
CA GLU A 87 33.07 8.69 26.55
C GLU A 87 31.92 9.70 26.72
N TYR A 88 31.67 10.10 27.94
CA TYR A 88 30.67 11.08 28.35
C TYR A 88 30.94 12.43 27.71
N ARG A 89 29.91 13.12 27.33
CA ARG A 89 29.91 14.51 26.86
C ARG A 89 28.99 15.36 27.73
N PRO A 90 29.26 16.67 27.92
CA PRO A 90 28.42 17.54 28.76
C PRO A 90 26.94 17.60 28.37
N THR A 91 26.63 17.23 27.12
CA THR A 91 25.26 17.16 26.59
C THR A 91 24.52 15.88 26.96
N ASP A 92 25.22 14.87 27.54
CA ASP A 92 24.62 13.61 27.87
C ASP A 92 23.93 13.64 29.22
N SER A 93 22.84 12.90 29.37
CA SER A 93 22.17 12.74 30.66
C SER A 93 23.01 11.88 31.60
N MET A 94 23.20 12.33 32.83
CA MET A 94 23.95 11.58 33.87
C MET A 94 23.33 10.21 34.19
N ARG A 95 22.03 10.02 33.91
CA ARG A 95 21.34 8.73 34.10
C ARG A 95 21.85 7.63 33.17
N ARG A 96 22.54 7.99 32.08
CA ARG A 96 23.10 7.06 31.10
C ARG A 96 24.52 6.60 31.44
N ILE A 97 25.14 7.14 32.47
CA ILE A 97 26.49 6.79 32.87
C ILE A 97 26.52 5.34 33.35
N ASN A 98 27.40 4.55 32.76
CA ASN A 98 27.70 3.21 33.19
C ASN A 98 28.76 3.26 34.30
N TRP A 99 28.32 3.40 35.54
CA TRP A 99 29.20 3.52 36.68
C TRP A 99 30.16 2.35 36.82
N LYS A 100 29.71 1.13 36.52
CA LYS A 100 30.54 -0.09 36.62
C LYS A 100 31.71 -0.05 35.62
N SER A 101 31.48 0.37 34.40
CA SER A 101 32.50 0.49 33.35
C SER A 101 33.39 1.71 33.58
N THR A 102 32.83 2.81 34.07
CA THR A 102 33.54 4.02 34.46
C THR A 102 34.60 3.76 35.51
N VAL A 103 34.26 2.99 36.55
CA VAL A 103 35.23 2.63 37.63
C VAL A 103 36.36 1.77 37.08
N LYS A 104 36.07 0.86 36.12
CA LYS A 104 37.10 -0.02 35.55
C LYS A 104 38.04 0.69 34.58
N SER A 105 37.53 1.65 33.82
CA SER A 105 38.28 2.35 32.77
C SER A 105 38.95 3.64 33.26
N GLY A 106 38.52 4.18 34.39
CA GLY A 106 38.95 5.50 34.91
C GLY A 106 38.41 6.69 34.09
N LYS A 107 37.52 6.44 33.11
CA LYS A 107 36.90 7.47 32.28
C LYS A 107 35.38 7.37 32.37
N LEU A 108 34.70 8.50 32.39
CA LEU A 108 33.24 8.55 32.36
C LEU A 108 32.72 7.94 31.08
N LEU A 109 32.01 6.79 31.17
CA LEU A 109 31.43 6.09 30.03
C LEU A 109 29.91 6.14 30.08
N VAL A 110 29.30 6.35 28.91
CA VAL A 110 27.86 6.39 28.71
C VAL A 110 27.42 5.21 27.84
N ASN A 111 26.33 4.53 28.25
CA ASN A 111 25.71 3.51 27.44
C ASN A 111 25.06 4.15 26.19
N MET A 112 25.31 3.55 25.03
CA MET A 112 24.60 3.85 23.78
C MET A 112 23.63 2.72 23.49
N TYR A 113 22.42 3.08 23.13
CA TYR A 113 21.36 2.17 22.75
C TYR A 113 20.99 2.39 21.28
N GLU A 114 20.54 1.33 20.60
CA GLU A 114 19.97 1.48 19.27
C GLU A 114 18.54 1.99 19.39
N SER A 115 18.16 2.88 18.50
CA SER A 115 16.77 3.22 18.31
C SER A 115 16.16 2.19 17.34
N SER A 116 15.48 1.20 17.89
CA SER A 116 14.80 0.18 17.12
C SER A 116 13.35 0.63 16.88
N TYR A 117 13.12 1.30 15.77
CA TYR A 117 11.77 1.55 15.30
C TYR A 117 11.60 0.90 13.94
N ASP A 118 10.69 -0.06 13.86
CA ASP A 118 10.13 -0.48 12.59
C ASP A 118 9.29 0.67 12.04
N GLN A 119 9.79 1.28 10.98
CA GLN A 119 9.12 2.39 10.34
C GLN A 119 7.94 1.86 9.54
N GLU A 120 6.73 2.11 10.02
CA GLU A 120 5.49 1.81 9.34
C GLU A 120 4.80 3.10 8.89
N ILE A 121 4.21 3.10 7.71
CA ILE A 121 3.38 4.22 7.23
C ILE A 121 1.95 3.75 7.05
N CYS A 122 1.03 4.38 7.78
CA CYS A 122 -0.39 4.18 7.62
C CYS A 122 -0.97 5.20 6.63
N ILE A 123 -1.59 4.70 5.56
CA ILE A 123 -2.32 5.51 4.59
C ILE A 123 -3.78 5.58 5.05
N LEU A 124 -4.22 6.78 5.43
CA LEU A 124 -5.63 7.03 5.77
C LEU A 124 -6.33 7.61 4.54
N LEU A 125 -7.27 6.84 3.97
CA LEU A 125 -8.05 7.25 2.81
C LEU A 125 -9.46 7.64 3.23
N ASP A 126 -9.80 8.95 3.12
CA ASP A 126 -11.15 9.44 3.36
C ASP A 126 -11.92 9.52 2.03
N GLY A 127 -12.94 8.66 1.88
CA GLY A 127 -13.83 8.64 0.73
C GLY A 127 -14.93 9.71 0.77
N ARG A 128 -15.03 10.51 1.84
CA ARG A 128 -16.02 11.58 1.94
C ARG A 128 -15.63 12.76 1.09
N CYS A 129 -16.54 13.22 0.26
CA CYS A 129 -16.36 14.42 -0.54
C CYS A 129 -17.46 15.44 -0.22
N ARG A 130 -17.06 16.69 0.01
CA ARG A 130 -18.01 17.79 0.29
C ARG A 130 -18.78 18.24 -0.95
N ASN A 131 -18.21 18.04 -2.13
CA ASN A 131 -18.81 18.49 -3.38
C ASN A 131 -19.40 17.28 -4.13
N GLU A 132 -20.71 17.12 -4.10
CA GLU A 132 -21.38 15.98 -4.73
C GLU A 132 -21.21 15.94 -6.26
N GLY A 133 -21.04 17.08 -6.94
CA GLY A 133 -20.88 17.16 -8.38
C GLY A 133 -19.61 16.50 -8.91
N HIS A 134 -18.53 16.46 -8.11
CA HIS A 134 -17.24 15.85 -8.47
C HIS A 134 -16.82 14.72 -7.52
N LYS A 135 -17.73 14.24 -6.71
CA LYS A 135 -17.46 13.23 -5.69
C LYS A 135 -16.72 12.02 -6.25
N ARG A 136 -17.26 11.45 -7.32
CA ARG A 136 -16.72 10.23 -7.94
C ARG A 136 -15.31 10.44 -8.52
N GLU A 137 -15.07 11.56 -9.20
CA GLU A 137 -13.77 11.88 -9.78
C GLU A 137 -12.70 12.07 -8.69
N MET A 138 -13.05 12.75 -7.61
CA MET A 138 -12.15 12.98 -6.49
C MET A 138 -11.84 11.69 -5.72
N GLN A 139 -12.85 10.83 -5.52
CA GLN A 139 -12.64 9.50 -4.92
C GLN A 139 -11.70 8.65 -5.80
N GLU A 140 -11.93 8.58 -7.11
CA GLU A 140 -11.07 7.84 -8.04
C GLU A 140 -9.63 8.38 -8.04
N MET A 141 -9.48 9.71 -7.96
CA MET A 141 -8.16 10.33 -7.86
C MET A 141 -7.46 9.97 -6.55
N ALA A 142 -8.16 10.05 -5.41
CA ALA A 142 -7.63 9.72 -4.10
C ALA A 142 -7.22 8.24 -4.00
N ILE A 143 -8.04 7.33 -4.52
CA ILE A 143 -7.76 5.90 -4.58
C ILE A 143 -6.55 5.60 -5.45
N SER A 144 -6.49 6.21 -6.64
CA SER A 144 -5.35 6.10 -7.55
C SER A 144 -4.05 6.60 -6.92
N LEU A 145 -4.14 7.71 -6.17
CA LEU A 145 -3.02 8.27 -5.44
C LEU A 145 -2.57 7.37 -4.28
N ALA A 146 -3.51 6.88 -3.46
CA ALA A 146 -3.23 5.97 -2.35
C ALA A 146 -2.52 4.69 -2.83
N SER A 147 -3.02 4.09 -3.91
CA SER A 147 -2.42 2.93 -4.57
C SER A 147 -0.99 3.22 -5.06
N SER A 148 -0.76 4.41 -5.64
CA SER A 148 0.56 4.80 -6.16
C SER A 148 1.57 5.06 -5.04
N VAL A 149 1.14 5.74 -3.98
CA VAL A 149 1.97 5.99 -2.78
C VAL A 149 2.32 4.69 -2.09
N ALA A 150 1.35 3.76 -1.94
CA ALA A 150 1.62 2.44 -1.37
C ALA A 150 2.68 1.68 -2.18
N ALA A 151 2.58 1.71 -3.52
CA ALA A 151 3.55 1.06 -4.40
C ALA A 151 4.96 1.66 -4.26
N ASP A 152 5.07 2.99 -4.20
CA ASP A 152 6.35 3.69 -4.04
C ASP A 152 7.00 3.39 -2.68
N LEU A 153 6.23 3.44 -1.59
CA LEU A 153 6.72 3.12 -0.25
C LEU A 153 7.19 1.66 -0.14
N LEU A 154 6.43 0.73 -0.69
CA LEU A 154 6.81 -0.69 -0.72
C LEU A 154 8.06 -0.96 -1.56
N GLN A 155 8.27 -0.23 -2.67
CA GLN A 155 9.53 -0.28 -3.42
C GLN A 155 10.73 0.19 -2.60
N LYS A 156 10.51 1.13 -1.68
CA LYS A 156 11.52 1.63 -0.72
C LYS A 156 11.71 0.72 0.49
N GLY A 157 11.00 -0.42 0.54
CA GLY A 157 11.07 -1.39 1.63
C GLY A 157 10.37 -0.95 2.92
N ILE A 158 9.46 0.03 2.84
CA ILE A 158 8.74 0.56 3.97
C ILE A 158 7.41 -0.18 4.12
N PRO A 159 7.13 -0.78 5.28
CA PRO A 159 5.84 -1.38 5.55
C PRO A 159 4.71 -0.34 5.46
N VAL A 160 3.64 -0.72 4.78
CA VAL A 160 2.47 0.15 4.56
C VAL A 160 1.23 -0.54 5.09
N SER A 161 0.43 0.18 5.86
CA SER A 161 -0.95 -0.16 6.18
C SER A 161 -1.92 0.80 5.50
N LEU A 162 -3.15 0.34 5.27
CA LEU A 162 -4.20 1.15 4.63
C LEU A 162 -5.49 1.03 5.43
N CYS A 163 -6.02 2.17 5.85
CA CYS A 163 -7.33 2.27 6.47
C CYS A 163 -8.20 3.22 5.68
N SER A 164 -9.48 2.88 5.49
CA SER A 164 -10.45 3.76 4.83
C SER A 164 -11.82 3.65 5.47
N ASN A 165 -12.57 4.75 5.39
CA ASN A 165 -14.00 4.77 5.72
C ASN A 165 -14.90 4.29 4.56
N MET A 166 -14.28 3.95 3.42
CA MET A 166 -14.97 3.32 2.29
C MET A 166 -15.23 1.85 2.58
N THR A 167 -16.21 1.27 1.91
CA THR A 167 -16.61 -0.12 2.10
C THR A 167 -16.21 -0.97 0.89
N ASP A 168 -15.85 -2.20 1.16
CA ASP A 168 -15.63 -3.23 0.15
C ASP A 168 -17.00 -3.68 -0.40
N VAL A 169 -17.21 -3.53 -1.70
CA VAL A 169 -18.46 -3.88 -2.41
C VAL A 169 -18.87 -5.34 -2.23
N LEU A 170 -17.90 -6.25 -2.09
CA LEU A 170 -18.19 -7.69 -1.97
C LEU A 170 -18.52 -8.10 -0.54
N THR A 171 -17.83 -7.52 0.44
CA THR A 171 -17.95 -7.93 1.85
C THR A 171 -18.79 -6.99 2.69
N GLY A 172 -19.01 -5.76 2.24
CA GLY A 172 -19.69 -4.70 2.99
C GLY A 172 -18.91 -4.20 4.22
N LYS A 173 -17.66 -4.63 4.39
CA LYS A 173 -16.81 -4.21 5.51
C LYS A 173 -15.98 -2.99 5.13
N GLN A 174 -15.59 -2.21 6.12
CA GLN A 174 -14.63 -1.14 5.92
C GLN A 174 -13.27 -1.71 5.47
N ILE A 175 -12.58 -0.92 4.66
CA ILE A 175 -11.26 -1.29 4.15
C ILE A 175 -10.23 -1.06 5.24
N ASP A 176 -9.59 -2.14 5.65
CA ASP A 176 -8.52 -2.15 6.64
C ASP A 176 -7.48 -3.22 6.24
N CYS A 177 -6.31 -2.74 5.82
CA CYS A 177 -5.19 -3.60 5.46
C CYS A 177 -4.10 -3.42 6.51
N PRO A 178 -3.73 -4.48 7.24
CA PRO A 178 -2.63 -4.41 8.19
C PRO A 178 -1.30 -4.11 7.49
N ALA A 179 -0.29 -3.70 8.26
CA ALA A 179 1.02 -3.39 7.71
C ALA A 179 1.69 -4.59 7.04
N GLY A 180 2.35 -4.31 5.93
CA GLY A 180 3.16 -5.29 5.22
C GLY A 180 4.14 -4.62 4.27
N ASN A 181 5.21 -5.33 3.88
CA ASN A 181 6.27 -4.81 3.02
C ASN A 181 6.56 -5.70 1.80
N THR A 182 5.69 -6.65 1.49
CA THR A 182 5.88 -7.60 0.39
C THR A 182 5.16 -7.17 -0.89
N ARG A 183 5.59 -7.69 -2.03
CA ARG A 183 4.86 -7.51 -3.30
C ARG A 183 3.44 -8.11 -3.26
N GLN A 184 3.25 -9.19 -2.51
CA GLN A 184 1.93 -9.78 -2.30
C GLN A 184 1.02 -8.84 -1.51
N HIS A 185 1.59 -8.08 -0.56
CA HIS A 185 0.88 -7.06 0.19
C HIS A 185 0.38 -5.93 -0.72
N LEU A 186 1.19 -5.50 -1.70
CA LEU A 186 0.74 -4.52 -2.70
C LEU A 186 -0.49 -5.01 -3.47
N ASN A 187 -0.49 -6.28 -3.89
CA ASN A 187 -1.65 -6.85 -4.57
C ASN A 187 -2.89 -6.88 -3.68
N LEU A 188 -2.71 -7.10 -2.37
CA LEU A 188 -3.81 -7.06 -1.40
C LEU A 188 -4.37 -5.63 -1.27
N VAL A 189 -3.50 -4.63 -1.12
CA VAL A 189 -3.90 -3.20 -1.07
C VAL A 189 -4.61 -2.79 -2.36
N ASP A 190 -4.05 -3.11 -3.53
CA ASP A 190 -4.64 -2.78 -4.82
C ASP A 190 -6.00 -3.47 -5.04
N ARG A 191 -6.15 -4.71 -4.55
CA ARG A 191 -7.43 -5.43 -4.58
C ARG A 191 -8.47 -4.77 -3.68
N GLN A 192 -8.11 -4.39 -2.47
CA GLN A 192 -9.01 -3.70 -1.56
C GLN A 192 -9.44 -2.33 -2.13
N LEU A 193 -8.49 -1.59 -2.70
CA LEU A 193 -8.78 -0.32 -3.37
C LEU A 193 -9.61 -0.49 -4.64
N ALA A 194 -9.50 -1.61 -5.36
CA ALA A 194 -10.38 -1.92 -6.49
C ALA A 194 -11.83 -2.11 -6.07
N LEU A 195 -12.06 -2.65 -4.87
CA LEU A 195 -13.39 -2.94 -4.31
C LEU A 195 -13.98 -1.76 -3.51
N ALA A 196 -13.23 -0.67 -3.31
CA ALA A 196 -13.65 0.48 -2.53
C ALA A 196 -14.81 1.25 -3.16
N ASP A 197 -15.90 1.48 -2.39
CA ASP A 197 -17.05 2.31 -2.78
C ASP A 197 -17.50 3.22 -1.63
#